data_7af2d6fa779636a51a85334f8bb4104b
#
_entry.id   7af2d6fa779636a51a85334f8bb4104b
#
_cell.length_a   1.000
_cell.length_b   1.000
_cell.length_c   1.000
_cell.angle_alpha   90.00
_cell.angle_beta   90.00
_cell.angle_gamma   90.00
#
_symmetry.space_group_name_H-M   'P 1'
#
loop_
_entity.id
_entity.type
_entity.pdbx_description
1 polymer ?
#
loop_
_entity_poly.entity_id
_entity_poly.type
_entity_poly.pdbx_seq_one_letter_code
_entity_poly.pdbx_strand_id
1 'polypeptide(L)'
;MALETVEELIIFIDLDNFKELSEKQGWVSYKPNEITGTMTHLILNFIRKHIGEVIYGLDEIRGTEECMIRLTGVLSHEDIIVDLENILYEIQKHGQECGCEVSASIGVSRGPYTPITPTGPYQWSKRLFKGQAQRLAHKALRKAKKNGGNCIIFL
;
A
#
# COMPACT_ATOMS: atom_id res chain seq x y z
N MET A 1 8.66 -16.88 -30.99
CA MET A 1 7.89 -15.84 -30.31
C MET A 1 7.73 -16.18 -28.83
N ALA A 2 8.20 -15.35 -27.95
CA ALA A 2 7.95 -15.54 -26.53
C ALA A 2 6.47 -15.23 -26.23
N LEU A 3 5.80 -16.14 -25.53
CA LEU A 3 4.45 -15.90 -25.05
C LEU A 3 4.53 -14.98 -23.84
N GLU A 4 3.78 -13.87 -23.89
CA GLU A 4 3.66 -12.97 -22.73
C GLU A 4 2.90 -13.69 -21.61
N THR A 5 3.46 -13.66 -20.40
CA THR A 5 2.89 -14.32 -19.24
C THR A 5 1.97 -13.37 -18.48
N VAL A 6 0.72 -13.73 -18.32
CA VAL A 6 -0.23 -13.00 -17.47
C VAL A 6 0.12 -13.30 -16.01
N GLU A 7 0.29 -12.24 -15.24
CA GLU A 7 0.63 -12.29 -13.82
C GLU A 7 -0.42 -11.62 -12.97
N GLU A 8 -0.33 -11.87 -11.68
CA GLU A 8 -1.12 -11.21 -10.67
C GLU A 8 -0.21 -10.85 -9.50
N LEU A 9 -0.21 -9.58 -9.11
CA LEU A 9 0.56 -9.07 -7.97
C LEU A 9 -0.37 -8.49 -6.93
N ILE A 10 -0.04 -8.74 -5.67
CA ILE A 10 -0.68 -8.12 -4.52
C ILE A 10 0.33 -7.16 -3.89
N ILE A 11 -0.07 -5.91 -3.71
CA ILE A 11 0.76 -4.84 -3.16
C ILE A 11 0.09 -4.31 -1.91
N PHE A 12 0.81 -4.32 -0.80
CA PHE A 12 0.33 -3.77 0.47
C PHE A 12 1.22 -2.60 0.87
N ILE A 13 0.62 -1.42 1.00
CA ILE A 13 1.32 -0.17 1.36
C ILE A 13 0.78 0.31 2.70
N ASP A 14 1.66 0.69 3.63
CA ASP A 14 1.27 1.17 4.94
C ASP A 14 2.25 2.25 5.42
N LEU A 15 1.70 3.32 5.99
CA LEU A 15 2.52 4.37 6.61
C LEU A 15 3.23 3.84 7.85
N ASP A 16 4.51 4.20 8.00
CA ASP A 16 5.31 3.77 9.14
C ASP A 16 5.02 4.65 10.37
N ASN A 17 4.78 4.02 11.52
CA ASN A 17 4.59 4.70 12.81
C ASN A 17 3.54 5.83 12.76
N PHE A 18 2.51 5.65 11.96
CA PHE A 18 1.51 6.71 11.71
C PHE A 18 0.72 7.08 12.98
N LYS A 19 0.45 6.13 13.85
CA LYS A 19 -0.25 6.39 15.12
C LYS A 19 0.54 7.37 15.99
N GLU A 20 1.83 7.13 16.17
CA GLU A 20 2.72 7.99 16.94
C GLU A 20 2.85 9.36 16.30
N LEU A 21 2.98 9.41 14.98
CA LEU A 21 3.05 10.66 14.21
C LEU A 21 1.76 11.47 14.38
N SER A 22 0.59 10.84 14.26
CA SER A 22 -0.71 11.50 14.42
C SER A 22 -0.86 12.11 15.81
N GLU A 23 -0.48 11.38 16.84
CA GLU A 23 -0.51 11.87 18.23
C GLU A 23 0.40 13.08 18.41
N LYS A 24 1.63 13.02 17.89
CA LYS A 24 2.61 14.10 17.96
C LYS A 24 2.15 15.35 17.21
N GLN A 25 1.51 15.20 16.06
CA GLN A 25 1.01 16.32 15.25
C GLN A 25 -0.36 16.83 15.71
N GLY A 26 -1.03 16.12 16.61
CA GLY A 26 -2.37 16.48 17.04
C GLY A 26 -3.44 16.28 15.97
N TRP A 27 -3.24 15.38 15.03
CA TRP A 27 -4.20 15.11 13.97
C TRP A 27 -5.41 14.33 14.49
N VAL A 28 -6.58 14.70 13.95
CA VAL A 28 -7.86 14.03 14.29
C VAL A 28 -8.01 12.76 13.45
N SER A 29 -8.36 11.65 14.09
CA SER A 29 -8.37 10.29 13.50
C SER A 29 -9.28 10.12 12.27
N TYR A 30 -10.30 10.92 12.09
CA TYR A 30 -11.27 10.76 11.00
C TYR A 30 -11.25 11.89 9.97
N LYS A 31 -10.23 12.74 10.03
CA LYS A 31 -10.05 13.81 9.06
C LYS A 31 -8.80 13.59 8.23
N PRO A 32 -8.82 13.89 6.93
CA PRO A 32 -7.62 13.83 6.13
C PRO A 32 -6.59 14.84 6.65
N ASN A 33 -5.33 14.49 6.52
CA ASN A 33 -4.21 15.39 6.77
C ASN A 33 -3.34 15.42 5.52
N GLU A 34 -2.28 16.21 5.54
CA GLU A 34 -1.41 16.39 4.39
C GLU A 34 -0.77 15.07 3.92
N ILE A 35 -0.44 14.18 4.86
CA ILE A 35 0.21 12.91 4.54
C ILE A 35 -0.77 11.88 4.00
N THR A 36 -1.92 11.70 4.65
CA THR A 36 -2.93 10.73 4.18
C THR A 36 -3.57 11.17 2.87
N GLY A 37 -3.71 12.47 2.65
CA GLY A 37 -4.17 13.02 1.37
C GLY A 37 -3.16 12.79 0.26
N THR A 38 -1.88 13.02 0.52
CA THR A 38 -0.79 12.75 -0.41
C THR A 38 -0.73 11.28 -0.78
N MET A 39 -0.83 10.40 0.21
CA MET A 39 -0.84 8.95 -0.02
C MET A 39 -2.01 8.52 -0.90
N THR A 40 -3.22 9.05 -0.64
CA THR A 40 -4.40 8.80 -1.47
C THR A 40 -4.13 9.19 -2.94
N HIS A 41 -3.58 10.37 -3.16
CA HIS A 41 -3.29 10.88 -4.49
C HIS A 41 -2.25 10.03 -5.23
N LEU A 42 -1.17 9.66 -4.56
CA LEU A 42 -0.11 8.83 -5.12
C LEU A 42 -0.62 7.44 -5.52
N ILE A 43 -1.44 6.83 -4.67
CA ILE A 43 -2.03 5.51 -4.94
C ILE A 43 -3.01 5.58 -6.11
N LEU A 44 -3.85 6.60 -6.18
CA LEU A 44 -4.78 6.79 -7.30
C LEU A 44 -4.03 6.91 -8.63
N ASN A 45 -2.94 7.68 -8.67
CA ASN A 45 -2.12 7.80 -9.87
C ASN A 45 -1.49 6.47 -10.27
N PHE A 46 -0.99 5.72 -9.28
CA PHE A 46 -0.41 4.39 -9.51
C PHE A 46 -1.45 3.42 -10.09
N ILE A 47 -2.64 3.37 -9.52
CA ILE A 47 -3.73 2.51 -9.96
C ILE A 47 -4.16 2.85 -11.40
N ARG A 48 -4.25 4.13 -11.73
CA ARG A 48 -4.61 4.57 -13.08
C ARG A 48 -3.55 4.17 -14.10
N LYS A 49 -2.29 4.34 -13.77
CA LYS A 49 -1.17 3.99 -14.66
C LYS A 49 -1.08 2.48 -14.91
N HIS A 50 -1.21 1.68 -13.88
CA HIS A 50 -1.05 0.22 -13.95
C HIS A 50 -2.37 -0.55 -14.07
N ILE A 51 -3.49 0.16 -14.21
CA ILE A 51 -4.83 -0.43 -14.29
C ILE A 51 -5.06 -1.39 -13.10
N GLY A 52 -4.78 -0.86 -11.90
CA GLY A 52 -4.90 -1.62 -10.66
C GLY A 52 -6.31 -1.61 -10.10
N GLU A 53 -6.57 -2.55 -9.21
CA GLU A 53 -7.80 -2.70 -8.48
C GLU A 53 -7.52 -2.55 -6.98
N VAL A 54 -8.30 -1.72 -6.29
CA VAL A 54 -8.18 -1.59 -4.84
C VAL A 54 -8.92 -2.74 -4.18
N ILE A 55 -8.21 -3.49 -3.35
CA ILE A 55 -8.80 -4.53 -2.52
C ILE A 55 -9.34 -3.92 -1.22
N TYR A 56 -8.58 -2.98 -0.63
CA TYR A 56 -8.87 -2.45 0.69
C TYR A 56 -8.10 -1.15 0.95
N GLY A 57 -8.69 -0.26 1.70
CA GLY A 57 -7.99 0.80 2.42
C GLY A 57 -7.94 2.16 1.76
N LEU A 58 -8.14 2.28 0.44
CA LEU A 58 -8.15 3.58 -0.22
C LEU A 58 -9.37 4.39 0.25
N ASP A 59 -9.12 5.54 0.85
CA ASP A 59 -10.17 6.40 1.37
C ASP A 59 -9.94 7.84 0.90
N GLU A 60 -10.76 8.29 -0.05
CA GLU A 60 -10.66 9.64 -0.63
C GLU A 60 -11.22 10.71 0.30
N ILE A 61 -12.02 10.34 1.29
CA ILE A 61 -12.68 11.26 2.21
C ILE A 61 -11.85 11.47 3.47
N ARG A 62 -11.38 10.37 4.08
CA ARG A 62 -10.64 10.40 5.35
C ARG A 62 -9.13 10.43 5.17
N GLY A 63 -8.64 10.14 3.95
CA GLY A 63 -7.24 9.91 3.67
C GLY A 63 -6.83 8.46 3.89
N THR A 64 -5.72 8.06 3.29
CA THR A 64 -5.27 6.67 3.24
C THR A 64 -4.07 6.46 4.15
N GLU A 65 -4.18 5.53 5.11
CA GLU A 65 -3.09 5.12 5.99
C GLU A 65 -2.45 3.82 5.50
N GLU A 66 -3.27 2.91 5.00
CA GLU A 66 -2.85 1.63 4.43
C GLU A 66 -3.72 1.28 3.24
N CYS A 67 -3.18 0.51 2.30
CA CYS A 67 -3.92 0.11 1.12
C CYS A 67 -3.38 -1.19 0.55
N MET A 68 -4.28 -2.07 0.14
CA MET A 68 -3.94 -3.28 -0.60
C MET A 68 -4.48 -3.17 -2.02
N ILE A 69 -3.60 -3.43 -2.99
CA ILE A 69 -3.87 -3.27 -4.42
C ILE A 69 -3.60 -4.59 -5.14
N ARG A 70 -4.38 -4.88 -6.15
CA ARG A 70 -4.19 -6.00 -7.07
C ARG A 70 -3.85 -5.47 -8.44
N LEU A 71 -2.77 -5.99 -9.04
CA LEU A 71 -2.43 -5.77 -10.44
C LEU A 71 -2.56 -7.09 -11.19
N THR A 72 -3.15 -7.07 -12.38
CA THR A 72 -3.33 -8.24 -13.22
C THR A 72 -2.98 -7.91 -14.67
N GLY A 73 -2.31 -8.81 -15.33
CA GLY A 73 -1.99 -8.70 -16.75
C GLY A 73 -0.55 -9.03 -17.07
N VAL A 74 -0.06 -8.52 -18.19
CA VAL A 74 1.36 -8.59 -18.54
C VAL A 74 2.04 -7.40 -17.86
N LEU A 75 2.74 -7.70 -16.77
CA LEU A 75 3.26 -6.69 -15.86
C LEU A 75 4.75 -6.46 -16.07
N SER A 76 5.15 -5.19 -16.19
CA SER A 76 6.55 -4.79 -16.13
C SER A 76 6.95 -4.59 -14.67
N HIS A 77 7.66 -5.55 -14.09
CA HIS A 77 8.13 -5.47 -12.70
C HIS A 77 9.03 -4.27 -12.48
N GLU A 78 9.88 -3.95 -13.46
CA GLU A 78 10.77 -2.78 -13.39
C GLU A 78 9.98 -1.49 -13.25
N ASP A 79 8.98 -1.25 -14.11
CA ASP A 79 8.15 -0.05 -14.06
C ASP A 79 7.35 0.03 -12.75
N ILE A 80 6.82 -1.10 -12.30
CA ILE A 80 6.06 -1.18 -11.05
C ILE A 80 6.95 -0.81 -9.86
N ILE A 81 8.15 -1.38 -9.78
CA ILE A 81 9.09 -1.09 -8.68
C ILE A 81 9.52 0.37 -8.69
N VAL A 82 9.84 0.93 -9.85
CA VAL A 82 10.20 2.35 -9.99
C VAL A 82 9.06 3.25 -9.47
N ASP A 83 7.83 2.95 -9.84
CA ASP A 83 6.68 3.74 -9.41
C ASP A 83 6.37 3.57 -7.92
N LEU A 84 6.58 2.38 -7.37
CA LEU A 84 6.45 2.15 -5.91
C LEU A 84 7.54 2.88 -5.13
N GLU A 85 8.78 2.88 -5.62
CA GLU A 85 9.87 3.65 -5.03
C GLU A 85 9.57 5.15 -5.06
N ASN A 86 8.94 5.63 -6.14
CA ASN A 86 8.50 7.02 -6.24
C ASN A 86 7.44 7.36 -5.18
N ILE A 87 6.52 6.45 -4.90
CA ILE A 87 5.54 6.64 -3.81
C ILE A 87 6.25 6.83 -2.48
N LEU A 88 7.22 5.97 -2.16
CA LEU A 88 8.00 6.08 -0.92
C LEU A 88 8.74 7.41 -0.85
N TYR A 89 9.38 7.80 -1.93
CA TYR A 89 10.12 9.06 -2.03
C TYR A 89 9.20 10.27 -1.80
N GLU A 90 8.06 10.32 -2.48
CA GLU A 90 7.14 11.46 -2.39
C GLU A 90 6.50 11.57 -1.00
N ILE A 91 6.18 10.46 -0.34
CA ILE A 91 5.67 10.49 1.03
C ILE A 91 6.70 11.10 1.98
N GLN A 92 7.95 10.66 1.89
CA GLN A 92 9.03 11.18 2.72
C GLN A 92 9.29 12.66 2.46
N LYS A 93 9.31 13.07 1.20
CA LYS A 93 9.50 14.45 0.78
C LYS A 93 8.40 15.37 1.32
N HIS A 94 7.14 14.97 1.15
CA HIS A 94 6.00 15.74 1.68
C HIS A 94 6.04 15.84 3.20
N GLY A 95 6.45 14.78 3.87
CA GLY A 95 6.67 14.80 5.31
C GLY A 95 7.70 15.86 5.72
N GLN A 96 8.83 15.91 5.04
CA GLN A 96 9.87 16.91 5.30
C GLN A 96 9.36 18.34 5.07
N GLU A 97 8.60 18.56 4.00
CA GLU A 97 7.99 19.86 3.70
C GLU A 97 6.98 20.31 4.77
N CYS A 98 6.26 19.36 5.39
CA CYS A 98 5.31 19.62 6.47
C CYS A 98 5.98 19.69 7.85
N GLY A 99 7.28 19.49 7.95
CA GLY A 99 8.01 19.46 9.22
C GLY A 99 7.79 18.20 10.04
N CYS A 100 7.42 17.07 9.41
CA CYS A 100 7.27 15.80 10.10
C CYS A 100 8.10 14.71 9.43
N GLU A 101 8.59 13.77 10.25
CA GLU A 101 9.26 12.59 9.75
C GLU A 101 8.23 11.49 9.50
N VAL A 102 8.02 11.17 8.24
CA VAL A 102 7.09 10.12 7.83
C VAL A 102 7.69 9.32 6.70
N SER A 103 7.41 8.03 6.71
CA SER A 103 7.75 7.12 5.62
C SER A 103 6.64 6.10 5.46
N ALA A 104 6.75 5.28 4.43
CA ALA A 104 5.85 4.15 4.21
C ALA A 104 6.67 2.90 3.89
N SER A 105 6.06 1.75 4.08
CA SER A 105 6.63 0.46 3.72
C SER A 105 5.71 -0.27 2.76
N ILE A 106 6.28 -1.07 1.89
CA ILE A 106 5.54 -1.80 0.86
C ILE A 106 5.93 -3.27 0.87
N GLY A 107 4.93 -4.14 0.91
CA GLY A 107 5.07 -5.56 0.68
C GLY A 107 4.42 -5.96 -0.63
N VAL A 108 5.11 -6.80 -1.42
CA VAL A 108 4.62 -7.29 -2.70
C VAL A 108 4.68 -8.80 -2.73
N SER A 109 3.65 -9.43 -3.26
CA SER A 109 3.63 -10.88 -3.50
C SER A 109 2.99 -11.20 -4.84
N ARG A 110 3.26 -12.40 -5.36
CA ARG A 110 2.57 -12.91 -6.53
C ARG A 110 1.27 -13.58 -6.13
N GLY A 111 0.23 -13.34 -6.94
CA GLY A 111 -1.08 -13.94 -6.78
C GLY A 111 -1.10 -15.46 -6.91
N PRO A 112 -2.29 -16.08 -6.97
CA PRO A 112 -3.57 -15.41 -7.19
C PRO A 112 -4.17 -14.76 -5.95
N TYR A 113 -4.98 -13.75 -6.20
CA TYR A 113 -5.79 -13.11 -5.18
C TYR A 113 -6.96 -14.01 -4.78
N THR A 114 -7.17 -14.16 -3.48
CA THR A 114 -8.34 -14.88 -2.97
C THR A 114 -9.43 -13.87 -2.64
N PRO A 115 -10.59 -13.91 -3.32
CA PRO A 115 -11.66 -12.97 -3.08
C PRO A 115 -12.12 -12.95 -1.62
N ILE A 116 -12.41 -11.75 -1.14
CA ILE A 116 -12.87 -11.51 0.23
C ILE A 116 -14.38 -11.30 0.17
N THR A 117 -15.12 -12.10 0.94
CA THR A 117 -16.57 -11.91 1.11
C THR A 117 -16.80 -11.35 2.51
N PRO A 118 -17.04 -10.04 2.67
CA PRO A 118 -17.28 -9.48 3.98
C PRO A 118 -18.65 -9.95 4.50
N THR A 119 -18.67 -10.58 5.69
CA THR A 119 -19.89 -11.01 6.37
C THR A 119 -20.22 -10.13 7.57
N GLY A 120 -19.43 -9.10 7.83
CA GLY A 120 -19.66 -8.15 8.91
C GLY A 120 -18.45 -7.27 9.15
N PRO A 121 -18.63 -6.09 9.79
CA PRO A 121 -17.56 -5.11 9.96
C PRO A 121 -16.38 -5.61 10.81
N TYR A 122 -16.61 -6.56 11.69
CA TYR A 122 -15.58 -7.04 12.63
C TYR A 122 -14.70 -8.17 12.08
N GLN A 123 -15.01 -8.69 10.88
CA GLN A 123 -14.27 -9.82 10.30
C GLN A 123 -13.38 -9.43 9.12
N TRP A 124 -13.36 -8.15 8.76
CA TRP A 124 -12.59 -7.63 7.62
C TRP A 124 -11.11 -7.98 7.71
N SER A 125 -10.46 -7.67 8.84
CA SER A 125 -9.03 -7.88 9.01
C SER A 125 -8.62 -9.36 8.95
N LYS A 126 -9.44 -10.24 9.49
CA LYS A 126 -9.16 -11.70 9.43
C LYS A 126 -9.31 -12.26 8.02
N ARG A 127 -10.24 -11.73 7.24
CA ARG A 127 -10.52 -12.19 5.87
C ARG A 127 -9.57 -11.61 4.84
N LEU A 128 -9.07 -10.40 5.08
CA LEU A 128 -8.10 -9.74 4.23
C LEU A 128 -6.88 -10.62 3.98
N PHE A 129 -6.45 -11.37 4.98
CA PHE A 129 -5.27 -12.24 4.93
C PHE A 129 -5.60 -13.72 4.73
N LYS A 130 -6.79 -14.05 4.28
CA LYS A 130 -7.20 -15.45 4.09
C LYS A 130 -6.49 -16.11 2.91
N GLY A 131 -6.21 -15.37 1.84
CA GLY A 131 -5.50 -15.86 0.67
C GLY A 131 -3.98 -15.92 0.90
N GLN A 132 -3.33 -16.88 0.27
CA GLN A 132 -1.87 -17.03 0.39
C GLN A 132 -1.12 -15.80 -0.10
N ALA A 133 -1.51 -15.22 -1.24
CA ALA A 133 -0.88 -14.03 -1.79
C ALA A 133 -1.02 -12.82 -0.86
N GLN A 134 -2.21 -12.63 -0.27
CA GLN A 134 -2.44 -11.55 0.69
C GLN A 134 -1.60 -11.73 1.95
N ARG A 135 -1.50 -12.96 2.46
CA ARG A 135 -0.64 -13.26 3.62
C ARG A 135 0.82 -13.01 3.33
N LEU A 136 1.29 -13.37 2.14
CA LEU A 136 2.67 -13.11 1.73
C LEU A 136 2.95 -11.62 1.57
N ALA A 137 2.03 -10.86 0.99
CA ALA A 137 2.15 -9.40 0.89
C ALA A 137 2.22 -8.75 2.28
N HIS A 138 1.39 -9.21 3.21
CA HIS A 138 1.42 -8.75 4.60
C HIS A 138 2.72 -9.13 5.30
N LYS A 139 3.19 -10.35 5.10
CA LYS A 139 4.49 -10.81 5.65
C LYS A 139 5.64 -9.97 5.09
N ALA A 140 5.62 -9.68 3.80
CA ALA A 140 6.61 -8.81 3.15
C ALA A 140 6.58 -7.40 3.75
N LEU A 141 5.39 -6.84 3.95
CA LEU A 141 5.21 -5.53 4.60
C LEU A 141 5.80 -5.51 6.01
N ARG A 142 5.49 -6.52 6.81
CA ARG A 142 6.04 -6.63 8.18
C ARG A 142 7.56 -6.74 8.17
N LYS A 143 8.13 -7.45 7.20
CA LYS A 143 9.58 -7.55 7.03
C LYS A 143 10.18 -6.19 6.66
N ALA A 144 9.54 -5.43 5.79
CA ALA A 144 9.96 -4.08 5.45
C ALA A 144 10.00 -3.20 6.71
N LYS A 145 8.97 -3.26 7.54
CA LYS A 145 8.91 -2.49 8.80
C LYS A 145 9.99 -2.93 9.80
N LYS A 146 10.29 -4.22 9.90
CA LYS A 146 11.39 -4.72 10.75
C LYS A 146 12.76 -4.27 10.27
N ASN A 147 12.92 -4.05 8.97
CA ASN A 147 14.17 -3.55 8.38
C ASN A 147 14.34 -2.02 8.50
N GLY A 148 13.50 -1.37 9.29
CA GLY A 148 13.55 0.08 9.52
C GLY A 148 12.51 0.88 8.77
N GLY A 149 11.65 0.25 8.00
CA GLY A 149 10.65 0.91 7.18
C GLY A 149 11.23 1.55 5.93
N ASN A 150 10.40 2.32 5.22
CA ASN A 150 10.79 3.08 4.02
C ASN A 150 11.45 2.21 2.95
N CYS A 151 10.92 1.03 2.73
CA CYS A 151 11.46 0.09 1.73
C CYS A 151 10.37 -0.81 1.16
N ILE A 152 10.75 -1.52 0.11
CA ILE A 152 9.90 -2.49 -0.58
C ILE A 152 10.49 -3.88 -0.37
N ILE A 153 9.67 -4.83 0.05
CA ILE A 153 10.03 -6.24 0.14
C ILE A 153 9.10 -7.04 -0.77
N PHE A 154 9.68 -7.89 -1.58
CA PHE A 154 8.97 -8.77 -2.49
C PHE A 154 9.14 -10.23 -2.01
N LEU A 155 8.02 -10.91 -1.76
CA LEU A 155 8.02 -12.33 -1.37
C LEU A 155 7.24 -13.21 -2.34
#